data_44f47975ab5563cbd6b10b4ecaaf7f83
#
_entry.id   44f47975ab5563cbd6b10b4ecaaf7f83
#
_cell.length_a   1.000
_cell.length_b   1.000
_cell.length_c   1.000
_cell.angle_alpha   90.00
_cell.angle_beta   90.00
_cell.angle_gamma   90.00
#
_symmetry.space_group_name_H-M   'P 1'
#
loop_
_entity.id
_entity.type
_entity.pdbx_description
1 polymer ?
#
loop_
_entity_poly.entity_id
_entity_poly.type
_entity_poly.pdbx_seq_one_letter_code
_entity_poly.pdbx_strand_id
1 'polypeptide(L)'
;MKSISDATTSLVQKLSKSVVSVNARMSRGTGVVLDKQGYIVTCNHVLQGCSTIRVGQGEKTFEAHVVGTDPYNDVALLKMEQGNFEPIELGNSDKLNTGQFVLALANPFNRKQPTATTGIVTNPESTIRGFQGTAMENVIATDAKLNPGFSGGPLVDAQGKLIGINTAYVWQRGIAIPINKVKNITDRLLTGGKIKKAYLGLIANTVALPQEIQEEAGIDQETGVMVFQVEPGAPAKKAGLTMGDVIVGFNGKPVTDFYDLPRLLVEDVAGKQTKLTVIREDKLLELTITPVEKEGENDE
;
A
#
# COMPACT_ATOMS: atom_id res chain seq x y z
N MET A 1 -14.02 -22.52 30.08
CA MET A 1 -13.45 -21.47 29.17
C MET A 1 -12.47 -22.16 28.23
N LYS A 2 -12.59 -21.98 26.93
CA LYS A 2 -11.56 -22.45 25.99
C LYS A 2 -10.25 -21.72 26.32
N SER A 3 -9.13 -22.42 26.30
CA SER A 3 -7.82 -21.79 26.44
C SER A 3 -7.54 -20.88 25.23
N ILE A 4 -6.62 -19.92 25.36
CA ILE A 4 -6.16 -19.09 24.23
C ILE A 4 -5.68 -19.99 23.08
N SER A 5 -5.00 -21.08 23.39
CA SER A 5 -4.55 -22.09 22.43
C SER A 5 -5.72 -22.68 21.64
N ASP A 6 -6.78 -23.13 22.33
CA ASP A 6 -7.95 -23.72 21.65
C ASP A 6 -8.67 -22.71 20.76
N ALA A 7 -8.79 -21.46 21.23
CA ALA A 7 -9.39 -20.38 20.46
C ALA A 7 -8.58 -20.10 19.18
N THR A 8 -7.26 -19.95 19.31
CA THR A 8 -6.36 -19.69 18.17
C THR A 8 -6.39 -20.85 17.16
N THR A 9 -6.31 -22.10 17.64
CA THR A 9 -6.38 -23.30 16.78
C THR A 9 -7.70 -23.35 16.01
N SER A 10 -8.81 -23.08 16.70
CA SER A 10 -10.14 -23.06 16.08
C SER A 10 -10.26 -21.96 15.01
N LEU A 11 -9.67 -20.77 15.24
CA LEU A 11 -9.63 -19.69 14.25
C LEU A 11 -8.81 -20.08 13.02
N VAL A 12 -7.60 -20.65 13.19
CA VAL A 12 -6.77 -21.12 12.07
C VAL A 12 -7.54 -22.14 11.21
N GLN A 13 -8.21 -23.10 11.86
CA GLN A 13 -9.01 -24.11 11.16
C GLN A 13 -10.19 -23.48 10.38
N LYS A 14 -10.92 -22.56 11.01
CA LYS A 14 -12.04 -21.85 10.38
C LYS A 14 -11.57 -21.05 9.14
N LEU A 15 -10.45 -20.36 9.27
CA LEU A 15 -9.96 -19.45 8.22
C LEU A 15 -9.16 -20.16 7.12
N SER A 16 -8.79 -21.43 7.31
CA SER A 16 -7.93 -22.17 6.37
C SER A 16 -8.43 -22.20 4.93
N LYS A 17 -9.75 -22.17 4.72
CA LYS A 17 -10.36 -22.19 3.38
C LYS A 17 -10.39 -20.84 2.69
N SER A 18 -10.29 -19.75 3.46
CA SER A 18 -10.22 -18.39 2.95
C SER A 18 -8.79 -17.95 2.63
N VAL A 19 -7.77 -18.73 3.05
CA VAL A 19 -6.35 -18.41 2.90
C VAL A 19 -5.73 -19.32 1.84
N VAL A 20 -5.37 -18.73 0.71
CA VAL A 20 -4.89 -19.44 -0.48
C VAL A 20 -3.41 -19.14 -0.74
N SER A 21 -2.70 -20.06 -1.41
CA SER A 21 -1.37 -19.73 -1.92
C SER A 21 -1.48 -18.91 -3.21
N VAL A 22 -0.58 -17.95 -3.37
CA VAL A 22 -0.44 -17.16 -4.60
C VAL A 22 0.98 -17.36 -5.12
N ASN A 23 1.10 -17.91 -6.34
CA ASN A 23 2.37 -18.26 -6.92
C ASN A 23 2.52 -17.58 -8.28
N ALA A 24 3.44 -16.64 -8.38
CA ALA A 24 3.95 -16.08 -9.63
C ALA A 24 5.20 -16.85 -10.07
N ARG A 25 5.79 -16.46 -11.20
CA ARG A 25 6.90 -17.19 -11.84
C ARG A 25 8.06 -17.53 -10.88
N MET A 26 8.50 -16.57 -10.06
CA MET A 26 9.61 -16.72 -9.11
C MET A 26 9.26 -16.31 -7.69
N SER A 27 8.03 -15.89 -7.44
CA SER A 27 7.55 -15.40 -6.14
C SER A 27 6.45 -16.29 -5.60
N ARG A 28 6.43 -16.43 -4.28
CA ARG A 28 5.38 -17.14 -3.55
C ARG A 28 4.89 -16.30 -2.39
N GLY A 29 3.59 -16.15 -2.33
CA GLY A 29 2.91 -15.44 -1.27
C GLY A 29 1.60 -16.11 -0.90
N THR A 30 0.78 -15.34 -0.26
CA THR A 30 -0.54 -15.74 0.22
C THR A 30 -1.59 -14.81 -0.37
N GLY A 31 -2.82 -15.26 -0.45
CA GLY A 31 -3.97 -14.46 -0.83
C GLY A 31 -5.16 -14.74 0.09
N VAL A 32 -6.11 -13.85 0.07
CA VAL A 32 -7.34 -13.92 0.87
C VAL A 32 -8.55 -13.89 -0.05
N VAL A 33 -9.44 -14.87 0.10
CA VAL A 33 -10.72 -14.91 -0.63
C VAL A 33 -11.65 -13.85 -0.04
N LEU A 34 -12.05 -12.87 -0.86
CA LEU A 34 -12.88 -11.74 -0.43
C LEU A 34 -14.39 -12.02 -0.58
N ASP A 35 -14.77 -12.77 -1.61
CA ASP A 35 -16.17 -13.01 -1.89
C ASP A 35 -16.45 -14.40 -2.51
N LYS A 36 -17.73 -14.71 -2.72
CA LYS A 36 -18.19 -15.95 -3.33
C LYS A 36 -18.01 -15.98 -4.85
N GLN A 37 -17.68 -14.87 -5.48
CA GLN A 37 -17.39 -14.77 -6.90
C GLN A 37 -15.95 -15.20 -7.24
N GLY A 38 -15.08 -15.35 -6.24
CA GLY A 38 -13.70 -15.78 -6.43
C GLY A 38 -12.72 -14.63 -6.59
N TYR A 39 -13.06 -13.44 -6.08
CA TYR A 39 -12.08 -12.37 -5.95
C TYR A 39 -11.14 -12.65 -4.78
N ILE A 40 -9.85 -12.46 -5.04
CA ILE A 40 -8.77 -12.72 -4.10
C ILE A 40 -7.91 -11.47 -4.02
N VAL A 41 -7.61 -11.00 -2.81
CA VAL A 41 -6.63 -9.95 -2.59
C VAL A 41 -5.29 -10.56 -2.20
N THR A 42 -4.21 -9.96 -2.72
CA THR A 42 -2.82 -10.27 -2.36
C THR A 42 -1.97 -8.99 -2.43
N CYS A 43 -0.67 -9.10 -2.16
CA CYS A 43 0.26 -7.99 -2.36
C CYS A 43 0.69 -7.89 -3.84
N ASN A 44 0.83 -6.67 -4.34
CA ASN A 44 1.28 -6.43 -5.71
C ASN A 44 2.70 -6.99 -5.95
N HIS A 45 3.63 -6.81 -5.00
CA HIS A 45 5.00 -7.32 -5.13
C HIS A 45 5.07 -8.86 -5.25
N VAL A 46 4.02 -9.59 -4.83
CA VAL A 46 3.96 -11.05 -5.00
C VAL A 46 3.77 -11.43 -6.46
N LEU A 47 3.12 -10.58 -7.26
CA LEU A 47 2.80 -10.88 -8.66
C LEU A 47 3.98 -10.73 -9.60
N GLN A 48 4.97 -9.92 -9.27
CA GLN A 48 6.16 -9.65 -10.10
C GLN A 48 5.80 -9.32 -11.58
N GLY A 49 4.72 -8.56 -11.81
CA GLY A 49 4.27 -8.18 -13.14
C GLY A 49 3.58 -9.30 -13.95
N CYS A 50 3.48 -10.52 -13.43
CA CYS A 50 2.79 -11.61 -14.13
C CYS A 50 1.29 -11.33 -14.26
N SER A 51 0.73 -11.59 -15.43
CA SER A 51 -0.72 -11.46 -15.71
C SER A 51 -1.52 -12.70 -15.32
N THR A 52 -0.88 -13.87 -15.33
CA THR A 52 -1.49 -15.15 -14.98
C THR A 52 -0.81 -15.72 -13.75
N ILE A 53 -1.60 -16.03 -12.73
CA ILE A 53 -1.15 -16.44 -11.41
C ILE A 53 -1.70 -17.81 -11.07
N ARG A 54 -0.90 -18.67 -10.45
CA ARG A 54 -1.36 -19.94 -9.90
C ARG A 54 -1.79 -19.77 -8.46
N VAL A 55 -3.03 -20.10 -8.16
CA VAL A 55 -3.61 -20.04 -6.81
C VAL A 55 -3.85 -21.45 -6.32
N GLY A 56 -3.27 -21.79 -5.18
CA GLY A 56 -3.48 -23.07 -4.53
C GLY A 56 -4.53 -22.99 -3.44
N GLN A 57 -5.51 -23.89 -3.49
CA GLN A 57 -6.56 -24.03 -2.48
C GLN A 57 -6.73 -25.50 -2.09
N GLY A 58 -6.36 -25.86 -0.87
CA GLY A 58 -6.30 -27.25 -0.44
C GLY A 58 -5.26 -28.04 -1.25
N GLU A 59 -5.65 -29.16 -1.83
CA GLU A 59 -4.77 -29.99 -2.68
C GLU A 59 -4.78 -29.60 -4.15
N LYS A 60 -5.58 -28.61 -4.53
CA LYS A 60 -5.78 -28.17 -5.90
C LYS A 60 -5.05 -26.88 -6.19
N THR A 61 -4.71 -26.71 -7.46
CA THR A 61 -4.17 -25.45 -7.99
C THR A 61 -5.03 -24.99 -9.16
N PHE A 62 -5.35 -23.72 -9.17
CA PHE A 62 -6.18 -23.07 -10.18
C PHE A 62 -5.39 -21.92 -10.81
N GLU A 63 -5.82 -21.52 -11.99
CA GLU A 63 -5.37 -20.30 -12.62
C GLU A 63 -6.24 -19.12 -12.16
N ALA A 64 -5.61 -17.98 -11.94
CA ALA A 64 -6.26 -16.72 -11.63
C ALA A 64 -5.70 -15.60 -12.52
N HIS A 65 -6.56 -14.67 -12.90
CA HIS A 65 -6.21 -13.50 -13.70
C HIS A 65 -6.08 -12.28 -12.81
N VAL A 66 -5.15 -11.40 -13.15
CA VAL A 66 -5.01 -10.11 -12.47
C VAL A 66 -6.12 -9.18 -12.97
N VAL A 67 -7.03 -8.79 -12.06
CA VAL A 67 -8.10 -7.82 -12.33
C VAL A 67 -7.52 -6.41 -12.34
N GLY A 68 -6.65 -6.11 -11.38
CA GLY A 68 -5.97 -4.83 -11.30
C GLY A 68 -4.97 -4.78 -10.15
N THR A 69 -4.13 -3.75 -10.17
CA THR A 69 -3.06 -3.55 -9.18
C THR A 69 -2.96 -2.11 -8.72
N ASP A 70 -2.56 -1.93 -7.48
CA ASP A 70 -2.08 -0.67 -6.91
C ASP A 70 -0.66 -0.90 -6.37
N PRO A 71 0.37 -0.65 -7.17
CA PRO A 71 1.76 -0.87 -6.76
C PRO A 71 2.19 0.04 -5.59
N TYR A 72 1.56 1.20 -5.45
CA TYR A 72 1.90 2.13 -4.38
C TYR A 72 1.45 1.67 -3.00
N ASN A 73 0.23 1.17 -2.91
CA ASN A 73 -0.30 0.60 -1.67
C ASN A 73 -0.01 -0.90 -1.55
N ASP A 74 0.74 -1.46 -2.51
CA ASP A 74 1.09 -2.87 -2.56
C ASP A 74 -0.12 -3.81 -2.53
N VAL A 75 -1.19 -3.46 -3.25
CA VAL A 75 -2.43 -4.25 -3.33
C VAL A 75 -2.64 -4.77 -4.75
N ALA A 76 -3.02 -6.02 -4.87
CA ALA A 76 -3.47 -6.63 -6.12
C ALA A 76 -4.77 -7.39 -5.92
N LEU A 77 -5.66 -7.29 -6.92
CA LEU A 77 -6.91 -8.01 -6.99
C LEU A 77 -6.84 -9.06 -8.09
N LEU A 78 -7.09 -10.30 -7.72
CA LEU A 78 -7.13 -11.45 -8.62
C LEU A 78 -8.56 -11.95 -8.75
N LYS A 79 -8.86 -12.61 -9.88
CA LYS A 79 -10.09 -13.34 -10.12
C LYS A 79 -9.77 -14.79 -10.44
N MET A 80 -10.34 -15.70 -9.68
CA MET A 80 -10.27 -17.14 -9.88
C MET A 80 -11.67 -17.63 -10.29
N GLU A 81 -11.80 -18.29 -11.44
CA GLU A 81 -13.10 -18.71 -11.98
C GLU A 81 -13.60 -20.02 -11.35
N GLN A 82 -12.70 -20.84 -10.84
CA GLN A 82 -13.00 -22.15 -10.26
C GLN A 82 -12.40 -22.25 -8.87
N GLY A 83 -13.10 -22.88 -7.94
CA GLY A 83 -12.66 -23.10 -6.58
C GLY A 83 -13.80 -23.18 -5.58
N ASN A 84 -13.46 -23.43 -4.31
CA ASN A 84 -14.42 -23.35 -3.21
C ASN A 84 -14.19 -22.01 -2.49
N PHE A 85 -15.03 -21.03 -2.81
CA PHE A 85 -14.89 -19.68 -2.29
C PHE A 85 -15.58 -19.56 -0.93
N GLU A 86 -14.80 -19.66 0.13
CA GLU A 86 -15.23 -19.32 1.50
C GLU A 86 -14.64 -17.95 1.86
N PRO A 87 -15.43 -16.86 1.75
CA PRO A 87 -14.95 -15.52 2.03
C PRO A 87 -14.59 -15.35 3.51
N ILE A 88 -13.55 -14.55 3.76
CA ILE A 88 -13.24 -14.11 5.11
C ILE A 88 -14.19 -12.97 5.51
N GLU A 89 -14.63 -12.96 6.78
CA GLU A 89 -15.44 -11.85 7.29
C GLU A 89 -14.56 -10.59 7.46
N LEU A 90 -15.01 -9.46 6.90
CA LEU A 90 -14.29 -8.19 7.02
C LEU A 90 -14.52 -7.57 8.41
N GLY A 91 -13.45 -7.09 9.01
CA GLY A 91 -13.45 -6.27 10.21
C GLY A 91 -13.53 -4.78 9.88
N ASN A 92 -13.12 -3.96 10.83
CA ASN A 92 -13.03 -2.51 10.65
C ASN A 92 -11.68 -2.02 11.19
N SER A 93 -10.77 -1.67 10.29
CA SER A 93 -9.42 -1.23 10.64
C SER A 93 -9.38 0.16 11.29
N ASP A 94 -10.41 1.01 11.10
CA ASP A 94 -10.45 2.36 11.69
C ASP A 94 -10.79 2.33 13.20
N LYS A 95 -11.16 1.16 13.73
CA LYS A 95 -11.51 0.96 15.15
C LYS A 95 -10.45 0.19 15.93
N LEU A 96 -9.27 0.01 15.35
CA LEU A 96 -8.18 -0.72 16.00
C LEU A 96 -7.57 0.11 17.13
N ASN A 97 -7.17 -0.60 18.18
CA ASN A 97 -6.47 -0.01 19.31
C ASN A 97 -5.13 -0.72 19.54
N THR A 98 -4.14 0.04 20.00
CA THR A 98 -2.87 -0.55 20.45
C THR A 98 -3.12 -1.55 21.57
N GLY A 99 -2.44 -2.69 21.54
CA GLY A 99 -2.61 -3.81 22.48
C GLY A 99 -3.67 -4.83 22.06
N GLN A 100 -4.45 -4.59 21.01
CA GLN A 100 -5.44 -5.53 20.50
C GLN A 100 -4.77 -6.78 19.93
N PHE A 101 -5.21 -7.98 20.37
CA PHE A 101 -4.68 -9.26 19.90
C PHE A 101 -4.95 -9.46 18.41
N VAL A 102 -3.95 -9.96 17.71
CA VAL A 102 -4.03 -10.28 16.27
C VAL A 102 -3.40 -11.63 15.95
N LEU A 103 -3.88 -12.22 14.84
CA LEU A 103 -3.37 -13.45 14.26
C LEU A 103 -3.05 -13.20 12.79
N ALA A 104 -1.80 -13.39 12.40
CA ALA A 104 -1.36 -13.35 11.01
C ALA A 104 -1.31 -14.77 10.44
N LEU A 105 -1.84 -14.97 9.21
CA LEU A 105 -1.87 -16.26 8.54
C LEU A 105 -1.16 -16.20 7.20
N ALA A 106 -0.55 -17.32 6.81
CA ALA A 106 0.11 -17.50 5.51
C ALA A 106 0.01 -18.93 4.99
N ASN A 107 -0.13 -19.08 3.66
CA ASN A 107 -0.14 -20.40 3.02
C ASN A 107 0.66 -20.46 1.70
N PRO A 108 1.93 -20.01 1.66
CA PRO A 108 2.68 -19.89 0.41
C PRO A 108 2.96 -21.23 -0.28
N PHE A 109 2.83 -22.34 0.44
CA PHE A 109 3.13 -23.70 -0.06
C PHE A 109 1.87 -24.56 -0.27
N ASN A 110 0.69 -23.95 -0.26
CA ASN A 110 -0.61 -24.65 -0.41
C ASN A 110 -0.77 -25.84 0.55
N ARG A 111 -0.44 -25.65 1.79
CA ARG A 111 -0.60 -26.68 2.83
C ARG A 111 -2.07 -26.81 3.26
N LYS A 112 -2.45 -27.96 3.78
CA LYS A 112 -3.79 -28.22 4.33
C LYS A 112 -4.17 -27.25 5.45
N GLN A 113 -3.19 -26.80 6.23
CA GLN A 113 -3.36 -25.76 7.24
C GLN A 113 -2.35 -24.63 7.00
N PRO A 114 -2.78 -23.36 7.09
CA PRO A 114 -1.90 -22.22 6.97
C PRO A 114 -0.93 -22.16 8.17
N THR A 115 0.20 -21.49 7.95
CA THR A 115 1.11 -21.08 9.02
C THR A 115 0.49 -19.89 9.74
N ALA A 116 0.63 -19.83 11.06
CA ALA A 116 0.07 -18.77 11.88
C ALA A 116 1.13 -18.20 12.84
N THR A 117 1.08 -16.90 13.06
CA THR A 117 1.80 -16.19 14.13
C THR A 117 0.84 -15.27 14.84
N THR A 118 1.06 -15.06 16.14
CA THR A 118 0.23 -14.19 16.97
C THR A 118 1.01 -12.99 17.46
N GLY A 119 0.32 -11.93 17.77
CA GLY A 119 0.87 -10.72 18.35
C GLY A 119 -0.24 -9.77 18.76
N ILE A 120 0.12 -8.51 18.91
CA ILE A 120 -0.80 -7.40 19.17
C ILE A 120 -0.61 -6.29 18.13
N VAL A 121 -1.59 -5.44 17.99
CA VAL A 121 -1.44 -4.16 17.30
C VAL A 121 -0.50 -3.29 18.15
N THR A 122 0.66 -2.94 17.61
CA THR A 122 1.60 -2.02 18.29
C THR A 122 1.34 -0.56 17.92
N ASN A 123 0.85 -0.32 16.70
CA ASN A 123 0.37 1.00 16.25
C ASN A 123 -0.65 0.78 15.12
N PRO A 124 -1.91 1.24 15.25
CA PRO A 124 -2.95 1.09 14.24
C PRO A 124 -2.78 2.02 13.02
N GLU A 125 -2.07 3.13 13.17
CA GLU A 125 -1.82 4.15 12.13
C GLU A 125 -0.32 4.49 12.08
N SER A 126 0.46 3.63 11.47
CA SER A 126 1.90 3.80 11.34
C SER A 126 2.27 4.28 9.95
N THR A 127 3.36 5.03 9.86
CA THR A 127 4.05 5.32 8.60
C THR A 127 5.41 4.62 8.61
N ILE A 128 5.69 3.84 7.57
CA ILE A 128 6.95 3.12 7.46
C ILE A 128 7.70 3.64 6.26
N ARG A 129 8.97 4.01 6.51
CA ARG A 129 9.92 4.37 5.47
C ARG A 129 10.65 3.11 5.02
N GLY A 130 10.41 2.70 3.77
CA GLY A 130 11.10 1.58 3.16
C GLY A 130 12.51 1.94 2.70
N PHE A 131 13.31 0.93 2.38
CA PHE A 131 14.55 1.09 1.62
C PHE A 131 14.19 1.75 0.26
N GLN A 132 14.95 2.73 -0.19
CA GLN A 132 14.73 3.53 -1.43
C GLN A 132 13.69 4.65 -1.34
N GLY A 133 13.33 5.14 -0.13
CA GLY A 133 12.52 6.36 0.00
C GLY A 133 11.01 6.20 -0.27
N THR A 134 10.52 4.99 -0.47
CA THR A 134 9.08 4.73 -0.53
C THR A 134 8.51 4.65 0.89
N ALA A 135 7.55 5.52 1.22
CA ALA A 135 6.81 5.40 2.47
C ALA A 135 5.51 4.64 2.24
N MET A 136 5.22 3.71 3.11
CA MET A 136 3.88 3.16 3.28
C MET A 136 3.22 3.83 4.48
N GLU A 137 2.19 4.59 4.21
CA GLU A 137 1.46 5.35 5.22
C GLU A 137 0.14 4.70 5.54
N ASN A 138 -0.36 5.04 6.73
CA ASN A 138 -1.58 4.47 7.25
C ASN A 138 -1.54 2.95 7.10
N VAL A 139 -0.61 2.32 7.82
CA VAL A 139 -0.46 0.87 7.92
C VAL A 139 -0.56 0.44 9.37
N ILE A 140 -1.03 -0.80 9.58
CA ILE A 140 -1.07 -1.43 10.89
C ILE A 140 0.32 -1.98 11.20
N ALA A 141 0.92 -1.56 12.31
CA ALA A 141 2.12 -2.20 12.85
C ALA A 141 1.73 -3.21 13.93
N THR A 142 2.38 -4.37 13.91
CA THR A 142 2.19 -5.47 14.88
C THR A 142 3.53 -6.09 15.26
N ASP A 143 3.62 -6.70 16.43
CA ASP A 143 4.75 -7.54 16.84
C ASP A 143 4.60 -9.00 16.37
N ALA A 144 3.48 -9.35 15.72
CA ALA A 144 3.35 -10.64 15.06
C ALA A 144 4.45 -10.81 14.00
N LYS A 145 5.19 -11.91 14.07
CA LYS A 145 6.30 -12.18 13.16
C LYS A 145 5.79 -12.58 11.78
N LEU A 146 6.09 -11.78 10.76
CA LEU A 146 5.78 -12.08 9.37
C LEU A 146 7.03 -12.68 8.69
N ASN A 147 7.01 -13.98 8.44
CA ASN A 147 8.08 -14.65 7.71
C ASN A 147 7.86 -14.53 6.18
N PRO A 148 8.86 -14.85 5.33
CA PRO A 148 8.67 -14.95 3.88
C PRO A 148 7.46 -15.83 3.53
N GLY A 149 6.60 -15.30 2.64
CA GLY A 149 5.35 -15.93 2.25
C GLY A 149 4.09 -15.44 3.00
N PHE A 150 4.24 -14.63 4.05
CA PHE A 150 3.10 -13.96 4.71
C PHE A 150 2.51 -12.83 3.87
N SER A 151 3.27 -12.27 2.93
CA SER A 151 2.82 -11.22 2.02
C SER A 151 1.54 -11.63 1.30
N GLY A 152 0.51 -10.78 1.37
CA GLY A 152 -0.83 -11.02 0.83
C GLY A 152 -1.75 -11.84 1.74
N GLY A 153 -1.25 -12.39 2.84
CA GLY A 153 -2.05 -13.13 3.81
C GLY A 153 -2.82 -12.23 4.77
N PRO A 154 -3.85 -12.78 5.46
CA PRO A 154 -4.67 -11.99 6.36
C PRO A 154 -3.98 -11.72 7.71
N LEU A 155 -4.20 -10.49 8.21
CA LEU A 155 -4.13 -10.15 9.62
C LEU A 155 -5.56 -10.10 10.15
N VAL A 156 -5.87 -10.90 11.16
CA VAL A 156 -7.22 -10.98 11.72
C VAL A 156 -7.24 -10.62 13.21
N ASP A 157 -8.39 -10.15 13.67
CA ASP A 157 -8.65 -9.93 15.10
C ASP A 157 -8.97 -11.24 15.85
N ALA A 158 -9.23 -11.13 17.17
CA ALA A 158 -9.57 -12.27 18.03
C ALA A 158 -10.90 -12.96 17.65
N GLN A 159 -11.75 -12.35 16.84
CA GLN A 159 -12.97 -12.92 16.32
C GLN A 159 -12.78 -13.58 14.93
N GLY A 160 -11.59 -13.45 14.35
CA GLY A 160 -11.25 -13.96 13.01
C GLY A 160 -11.72 -13.06 11.87
N LYS A 161 -12.02 -11.78 12.16
CA LYS A 161 -12.35 -10.80 11.14
C LYS A 161 -11.07 -10.22 10.54
N LEU A 162 -11.07 -10.06 9.23
CA LEU A 162 -9.96 -9.47 8.49
C LEU A 162 -9.82 -7.98 8.83
N ILE A 163 -8.69 -7.60 9.41
CA ILE A 163 -8.38 -6.21 9.76
C ILE A 163 -7.26 -5.62 8.91
N GLY A 164 -6.49 -6.46 8.21
CA GLY A 164 -5.44 -6.01 7.31
C GLY A 164 -4.87 -7.13 6.44
N ILE A 165 -4.10 -6.74 5.43
CA ILE A 165 -3.33 -7.64 4.54
C ILE A 165 -1.85 -7.50 4.88
N ASN A 166 -1.21 -8.58 5.30
CA ASN A 166 0.21 -8.61 5.63
C ASN A 166 1.05 -8.26 4.40
N THR A 167 1.98 -7.34 4.51
CA THR A 167 2.84 -6.94 3.39
C THR A 167 4.33 -7.08 3.66
N ALA A 168 4.82 -6.61 4.79
CA ALA A 168 6.24 -6.55 5.06
C ALA A 168 6.58 -6.88 6.52
N TYR A 169 7.86 -7.15 6.77
CA TYR A 169 8.44 -7.23 8.10
C TYR A 169 9.65 -6.31 8.15
N VAL A 170 9.50 -5.15 8.80
CA VAL A 170 10.49 -4.07 8.79
C VAL A 170 10.80 -3.65 10.23
N TRP A 171 12.08 -3.51 10.57
CA TRP A 171 12.51 -3.07 11.91
C TRP A 171 11.92 -3.93 13.04
N GLN A 172 11.87 -5.24 12.84
CA GLN A 172 11.29 -6.23 13.77
C GLN A 172 9.77 -6.05 14.01
N ARG A 173 9.06 -5.37 13.13
CA ARG A 173 7.61 -5.20 13.17
C ARG A 173 6.96 -5.81 11.94
N GLY A 174 5.87 -6.52 12.14
CA GLY A 174 4.97 -6.92 11.07
C GLY A 174 4.13 -5.73 10.61
N ILE A 175 3.94 -5.61 9.30
CA ILE A 175 3.23 -4.51 8.67
C ILE A 175 2.09 -5.07 7.86
N ALA A 176 0.91 -4.50 8.05
CA ALA A 176 -0.27 -4.85 7.29
C ALA A 176 -0.99 -3.62 6.74
N ILE A 177 -1.53 -3.75 5.54
CA ILE A 177 -2.35 -2.74 4.88
C ILE A 177 -3.76 -2.81 5.50
N PRO A 178 -4.31 -1.72 6.06
CA PRO A 178 -5.62 -1.72 6.70
C PRO A 178 -6.74 -2.17 5.76
N ILE A 179 -7.68 -2.99 6.26
CA ILE A 179 -8.72 -3.58 5.41
C ILE A 179 -9.66 -2.54 4.80
N ASN A 180 -9.97 -1.44 5.50
CA ASN A 180 -10.80 -0.37 4.93
C ASN A 180 -10.10 0.31 3.75
N LYS A 181 -8.78 0.47 3.83
CA LYS A 181 -7.96 0.96 2.71
C LYS A 181 -7.93 -0.05 1.56
N VAL A 182 -7.73 -1.34 1.85
CA VAL A 182 -7.76 -2.42 0.85
C VAL A 182 -9.10 -2.45 0.13
N LYS A 183 -10.22 -2.36 0.87
CA LYS A 183 -11.57 -2.34 0.29
C LYS A 183 -11.74 -1.19 -0.70
N ASN A 184 -11.38 0.03 -0.31
CA ASN A 184 -11.46 1.20 -1.20
C ASN A 184 -10.63 1.00 -2.48
N ILE A 185 -9.45 0.39 -2.36
CA ILE A 185 -8.59 0.08 -3.51
C ILE A 185 -9.25 -0.98 -4.41
N THR A 186 -9.71 -2.10 -3.84
CA THR A 186 -10.31 -3.19 -4.62
C THR A 186 -11.60 -2.76 -5.32
N ASP A 187 -12.44 -1.93 -4.68
CA ASP A 187 -13.64 -1.36 -5.30
C ASP A 187 -13.28 -0.52 -6.55
N ARG A 188 -12.18 0.25 -6.49
CA ARG A 188 -11.66 1.01 -7.65
C ARG A 188 -11.05 0.11 -8.73
N LEU A 189 -10.31 -0.93 -8.34
CA LEU A 189 -9.72 -1.89 -9.28
C LEU A 189 -10.79 -2.66 -10.08
N LEU A 190 -11.94 -2.92 -9.48
CA LEU A 190 -13.09 -3.55 -10.14
C LEU A 190 -13.68 -2.66 -11.25
N THR A 191 -13.58 -1.35 -11.14
CA THR A 191 -14.18 -0.41 -12.10
C THR A 191 -13.19 0.11 -13.14
N GLY A 192 -11.89 0.12 -12.87
CA GLY A 192 -10.90 0.80 -13.71
C GLY A 192 -9.60 0.02 -14.01
N GLY A 193 -9.40 -1.18 -13.47
CA GLY A 193 -8.19 -1.98 -13.69
C GLY A 193 -6.96 -1.49 -12.90
N LYS A 194 -6.02 -0.77 -13.51
CA LYS A 194 -4.85 -0.22 -12.80
C LYS A 194 -5.18 1.12 -12.15
N ILE A 195 -4.77 1.31 -10.89
CA ILE A 195 -4.76 2.65 -10.28
C ILE A 195 -3.54 3.39 -10.85
N LYS A 196 -3.83 4.33 -11.73
CA LYS A 196 -2.82 5.19 -12.34
C LYS A 196 -2.50 6.35 -11.40
N LYS A 197 -1.24 6.74 -11.33
CA LYS A 197 -0.81 7.92 -10.59
C LYS A 197 -0.44 9.04 -11.52
N ALA A 198 -0.71 10.24 -11.04
CA ALA A 198 -0.17 11.42 -11.63
C ALA A 198 1.35 11.52 -11.34
N TYR A 199 2.12 11.93 -12.32
CA TYR A 199 3.57 11.98 -12.31
C TYR A 199 4.06 13.38 -12.62
N LEU A 200 5.08 13.83 -11.90
CA LEU A 200 5.70 15.14 -12.10
C LEU A 200 7.08 15.07 -12.78
N GLY A 201 7.83 13.99 -12.56
CA GLY A 201 9.18 13.81 -13.10
C GLY A 201 10.24 14.58 -12.34
N LEU A 202 10.37 14.34 -11.04
CA LEU A 202 11.35 14.97 -10.18
C LEU A 202 11.91 13.99 -9.15
N ILE A 203 13.13 14.26 -8.71
CA ILE A 203 13.73 13.67 -7.52
C ILE A 203 13.82 14.77 -6.47
N ALA A 204 13.26 14.51 -5.29
CA ALA A 204 13.17 15.49 -4.22
C ALA A 204 13.25 14.82 -2.85
N ASN A 205 13.49 15.60 -1.81
CA ASN A 205 13.47 15.12 -0.44
C ASN A 205 13.00 16.22 0.51
N THR A 206 12.55 15.83 1.69
CA THR A 206 12.17 16.76 2.76
C THR A 206 13.38 17.51 3.26
N VAL A 207 13.23 18.82 3.44
CA VAL A 207 14.23 19.71 4.05
C VAL A 207 13.57 20.58 5.11
N ALA A 208 14.33 20.96 6.12
CA ALA A 208 13.92 21.99 7.07
C ALA A 208 13.98 23.37 6.39
N LEU A 209 13.03 24.24 6.70
CA LEU A 209 13.00 25.62 6.29
C LEU A 209 13.51 26.47 7.45
N PRO A 210 14.66 27.16 7.32
CA PRO A 210 15.13 28.12 8.30
C PRO A 210 14.07 29.20 8.57
N GLN A 211 14.05 29.72 9.79
CA GLN A 211 13.05 30.72 10.20
C GLN A 211 13.11 31.97 9.31
N GLU A 212 14.29 32.40 8.87
CA GLU A 212 14.50 33.50 7.96
C GLU A 212 13.76 33.30 6.64
N ILE A 213 13.82 32.08 6.07
CA ILE A 213 13.11 31.73 4.82
C ILE A 213 11.59 31.69 5.05
N GLN A 214 11.14 31.19 6.20
CA GLN A 214 9.71 31.18 6.54
C GLN A 214 9.17 32.61 6.62
N GLU A 215 9.89 33.53 7.27
CA GLU A 215 9.51 34.95 7.41
C GLU A 215 9.50 35.64 6.05
N GLU A 216 10.53 35.46 5.22
CA GLU A 216 10.62 36.08 3.87
C GLU A 216 9.57 35.54 2.91
N ALA A 217 9.27 34.25 2.96
CA ALA A 217 8.23 33.60 2.15
C ALA A 217 6.82 33.84 2.71
N GLY A 218 6.68 34.32 3.95
CA GLY A 218 5.38 34.56 4.59
C GLY A 218 4.60 33.29 4.89
N ILE A 219 5.27 32.21 5.31
CA ILE A 219 4.68 30.91 5.63
C ILE A 219 5.09 30.46 7.02
N ASP A 220 4.18 29.72 7.71
CA ASP A 220 4.43 29.14 9.06
C ASP A 220 4.93 27.70 8.99
N GLN A 221 5.35 27.22 7.82
CA GLN A 221 5.70 25.84 7.57
C GLN A 221 7.19 25.59 7.85
N GLU A 222 7.50 24.65 8.77
CA GLU A 222 8.87 24.36 9.22
C GLU A 222 9.68 23.49 8.24
N THR A 223 8.99 22.82 7.30
CA THR A 223 9.62 21.89 6.35
C THR A 223 8.99 22.04 4.97
N GLY A 224 9.74 21.66 3.94
CA GLY A 224 9.28 21.61 2.54
C GLY A 224 10.01 20.51 1.77
N VAL A 225 9.75 20.39 0.48
CA VAL A 225 10.31 19.36 -0.38
C VAL A 225 11.24 19.97 -1.42
N MET A 226 12.55 19.87 -1.19
CA MET A 226 13.59 20.37 -2.07
C MET A 226 13.77 19.48 -3.29
N VAL A 227 13.78 20.08 -4.46
CA VAL A 227 14.00 19.42 -5.75
C VAL A 227 15.49 19.28 -6.02
N PHE A 228 15.97 18.04 -6.14
CA PHE A 228 17.36 17.72 -6.49
C PHE A 228 17.55 17.49 -7.99
N GLN A 229 16.53 16.97 -8.65
CA GLN A 229 16.60 16.71 -10.09
C GLN A 229 15.21 16.86 -10.72
N VAL A 230 15.17 17.35 -11.95
CA VAL A 230 13.96 17.40 -12.77
C VAL A 230 14.25 16.67 -14.08
N GLU A 231 13.43 15.70 -14.41
CA GLU A 231 13.59 14.89 -15.62
C GLU A 231 13.33 15.72 -16.89
N PRO A 232 14.18 15.59 -17.93
CA PRO A 232 13.94 16.24 -19.20
C PRO A 232 12.59 15.85 -19.81
N GLY A 233 11.82 16.85 -20.27
CA GLY A 233 10.52 16.64 -20.90
C GLY A 233 9.36 16.33 -19.95
N ALA A 234 9.62 16.08 -18.67
CA ALA A 234 8.60 15.81 -17.66
C ALA A 234 7.71 17.05 -17.35
N PRO A 235 6.53 16.85 -16.74
CA PRO A 235 5.64 17.92 -16.33
C PRO A 235 6.31 18.99 -15.47
N ALA A 236 7.13 18.60 -14.51
CA ALA A 236 7.88 19.53 -13.67
C ALA A 236 8.80 20.44 -14.47
N LYS A 237 9.51 19.88 -15.47
CA LYS A 237 10.37 20.70 -16.36
C LYS A 237 9.58 21.68 -17.21
N LYS A 238 8.43 21.25 -17.75
CA LYS A 238 7.54 22.09 -18.55
C LYS A 238 6.91 23.21 -17.73
N ALA A 239 6.65 22.98 -16.44
CA ALA A 239 6.15 23.97 -15.50
C ALA A 239 7.23 24.99 -15.05
N GLY A 240 8.49 24.78 -15.45
CA GLY A 240 9.60 25.66 -15.07
C GLY A 240 10.19 25.36 -13.69
N LEU A 241 9.92 24.17 -13.13
CA LEU A 241 10.58 23.72 -11.91
C LEU A 241 12.06 23.44 -12.16
N THR A 242 12.90 23.83 -11.22
CA THR A 242 14.35 23.72 -11.30
C THR A 242 14.94 23.08 -10.04
N MET A 243 16.14 22.56 -10.15
CA MET A 243 16.90 22.10 -8.99
C MET A 243 17.08 23.26 -8.00
N GLY A 244 16.91 22.99 -6.71
CA GLY A 244 16.99 23.98 -5.63
C GLY A 244 15.64 24.60 -5.24
N ASP A 245 14.58 24.46 -6.06
CA ASP A 245 13.24 24.86 -5.64
C ASP A 245 12.79 24.03 -4.43
N VAL A 246 12.11 24.66 -3.48
CA VAL A 246 11.49 23.97 -2.36
C VAL A 246 9.98 24.01 -2.52
N ILE A 247 9.36 22.88 -2.77
CA ILE A 247 7.91 22.74 -2.89
C ILE A 247 7.31 22.82 -1.49
N VAL A 248 6.38 23.76 -1.29
CA VAL A 248 5.68 23.99 -0.02
C VAL A 248 4.17 23.86 -0.16
N GLY A 249 3.64 23.75 -1.39
CA GLY A 249 2.21 23.59 -1.61
C GLY A 249 1.88 22.94 -2.95
N PHE A 250 0.80 22.18 -3.00
CA PHE A 250 0.25 21.56 -4.20
C PHE A 250 -1.28 21.65 -4.17
N ASN A 251 -1.87 22.30 -5.17
CA ASN A 251 -3.32 22.52 -5.29
C ASN A 251 -3.96 23.14 -4.02
N GLY A 252 -3.28 24.14 -3.43
CA GLY A 252 -3.73 24.84 -2.22
C GLY A 252 -3.58 24.03 -0.91
N LYS A 253 -3.02 22.82 -0.96
CA LYS A 253 -2.72 22.02 0.21
C LYS A 253 -1.23 22.13 0.55
N PRO A 254 -0.86 22.22 1.83
CA PRO A 254 0.54 22.27 2.24
C PRO A 254 1.29 20.98 1.87
N VAL A 255 2.55 21.12 1.50
CA VAL A 255 3.51 20.05 1.22
C VAL A 255 4.65 20.20 2.22
N THR A 256 4.60 19.44 3.30
CA THR A 256 5.55 19.51 4.41
C THR A 256 6.58 18.38 4.35
N ASP A 257 6.21 17.29 3.70
CA ASP A 257 7.05 16.10 3.58
C ASP A 257 7.02 15.61 2.13
N PHE A 258 8.12 14.95 1.69
CA PHE A 258 8.21 14.34 0.37
C PHE A 258 7.01 13.41 0.06
N TYR A 259 6.48 12.77 1.09
CA TYR A 259 5.34 11.86 0.96
C TYR A 259 3.99 12.55 0.73
N ASP A 260 3.88 13.85 0.99
CA ASP A 260 2.67 14.61 0.68
C ASP A 260 2.43 14.70 -0.84
N LEU A 261 3.51 14.79 -1.65
CA LEU A 261 3.37 14.84 -3.11
C LEU A 261 2.69 13.58 -3.68
N PRO A 262 3.12 12.35 -3.38
CA PRO A 262 2.41 11.15 -3.83
C PRO A 262 0.96 11.05 -3.36
N ARG A 263 0.61 11.59 -2.20
CA ARG A 263 -0.78 11.64 -1.70
C ARG A 263 -1.65 12.60 -2.51
N LEU A 264 -1.07 13.72 -2.91
CA LEU A 264 -1.76 14.79 -3.64
C LEU A 264 -1.81 14.50 -5.14
N LEU A 265 -0.87 13.69 -5.66
CA LEU A 265 -0.80 13.21 -7.04
C LEU A 265 -1.72 11.99 -7.27
N VAL A 266 -2.98 12.11 -6.89
CA VAL A 266 -4.00 11.10 -7.18
C VAL A 266 -4.46 11.20 -8.64
N GLU A 267 -5.17 10.16 -9.09
CA GLU A 267 -5.64 10.02 -10.47
C GLU A 267 -6.41 11.25 -10.99
N ASP A 268 -7.17 11.91 -10.12
CA ASP A 268 -8.01 13.06 -10.47
C ASP A 268 -7.23 14.32 -10.87
N VAL A 269 -5.92 14.38 -10.65
CA VAL A 269 -5.09 15.54 -11.04
C VAL A 269 -4.28 15.29 -12.32
N ALA A 270 -4.20 14.05 -12.80
CA ALA A 270 -3.55 13.75 -14.06
C ALA A 270 -4.28 14.44 -15.23
N GLY A 271 -3.54 15.12 -16.10
CA GLY A 271 -4.08 15.90 -17.22
C GLY A 271 -4.75 17.22 -16.85
N LYS A 272 -4.87 17.56 -15.55
CA LYS A 272 -5.47 18.82 -15.10
C LYS A 272 -4.39 19.83 -14.71
N GLN A 273 -4.57 21.07 -15.12
CA GLN A 273 -3.73 22.15 -14.63
C GLN A 273 -3.90 22.35 -13.14
N THR A 274 -2.80 22.33 -12.42
CA THR A 274 -2.74 22.38 -10.95
C THR A 274 -1.69 23.39 -10.52
N LYS A 275 -1.93 24.08 -9.41
CA LYS A 275 -0.98 25.02 -8.82
C LYS A 275 0.05 24.31 -7.97
N LEU A 276 1.31 24.64 -8.17
CA LEU A 276 2.45 24.23 -7.36
C LEU A 276 3.04 25.47 -6.72
N THR A 277 3.08 25.50 -5.39
CA THR A 277 3.69 26.62 -4.66
C THR A 277 5.11 26.22 -4.28
N VAL A 278 6.09 27.03 -4.65
CA VAL A 278 7.51 26.77 -4.40
C VAL A 278 8.21 27.98 -3.81
N ILE A 279 9.27 27.76 -3.06
CA ILE A 279 10.24 28.79 -2.66
C ILE A 279 11.44 28.69 -3.61
N ARG A 280 11.79 29.80 -4.23
CA ARG A 280 12.95 29.97 -5.10
C ARG A 280 13.64 31.27 -4.74
N GLU A 281 14.95 31.25 -4.41
CA GLU A 281 15.69 32.45 -4.00
C GLU A 281 14.92 33.23 -2.92
N ASP A 282 14.47 32.51 -1.89
CA ASP A 282 13.76 32.98 -0.69
C ASP A 282 12.38 33.63 -0.98
N LYS A 283 11.89 33.54 -2.21
CA LYS A 283 10.58 34.07 -2.64
C LYS A 283 9.57 32.96 -2.95
N LEU A 284 8.35 33.20 -2.53
CA LEU A 284 7.23 32.33 -2.85
C LEU A 284 6.78 32.55 -4.29
N LEU A 285 6.73 31.49 -5.09
CA LEU A 285 6.27 31.49 -6.47
C LEU A 285 5.14 30.48 -6.67
N GLU A 286 4.18 30.81 -7.51
CA GLU A 286 3.17 29.86 -8.01
C GLU A 286 3.54 29.43 -9.43
N LEU A 287 3.71 28.13 -9.63
CA LEU A 287 3.88 27.51 -10.93
C LEU A 287 2.61 26.77 -11.31
N THR A 288 2.26 26.77 -12.60
CA THR A 288 1.17 25.95 -13.13
C THR A 288 1.77 24.67 -13.69
N ILE A 289 1.37 23.52 -13.14
CA ILE A 289 1.85 22.20 -13.56
C ILE A 289 0.66 21.35 -14.03
N THR A 290 0.87 20.56 -15.08
CA THR A 290 -0.09 19.56 -15.54
C THR A 290 0.53 18.18 -15.36
N PRO A 291 0.24 17.50 -14.23
CA PRO A 291 0.74 16.13 -14.02
C PRO A 291 0.24 15.19 -15.11
N VAL A 292 1.05 14.22 -15.51
CA VAL A 292 0.65 13.21 -16.50
C VAL A 292 0.49 11.85 -15.83
N GLU A 293 -0.25 10.94 -16.45
CA GLU A 293 -0.22 9.53 -16.03
C GLU A 293 1.14 8.92 -16.37
N LYS A 294 1.81 8.32 -15.38
CA LYS A 294 2.94 7.43 -15.66
C LYS A 294 2.39 6.01 -15.77
N GLU A 295 2.48 5.42 -16.95
CA GLU A 295 2.35 3.96 -17.07
C GLU A 295 3.52 3.34 -16.30
N GLY A 296 3.23 2.38 -15.41
CA GLY A 296 4.27 1.65 -14.73
C GLY A 296 5.23 1.06 -15.77
N GLU A 297 6.50 1.30 -15.61
CA GLU A 297 7.53 0.62 -16.41
C GLU A 297 7.27 -0.87 -16.28
N ASN A 298 6.93 -1.50 -17.41
CA ASN A 298 7.09 -2.93 -17.55
C ASN A 298 8.61 -3.12 -17.67
N ASP A 299 9.25 -3.52 -16.58
CA ASP A 299 10.59 -4.11 -16.68
C ASP A 299 10.48 -5.33 -17.63
N GLU A 300 11.05 -5.19 -18.81
CA GLU A 300 11.26 -6.27 -19.79
C GLU A 300 12.20 -7.34 -19.23
#